data_3cb1acf3db0df7d53ac1f4f2526c6b9e
#
_entry.id   3cb1acf3db0df7d53ac1f4f2526c6b9e
#
_cell.length_a   1.000
_cell.length_b   1.000
_cell.length_c   1.000
_cell.angle_alpha   90.00
_cell.angle_beta   90.00
_cell.angle_gamma   90.00
#
_symmetry.space_group_name_H-M   'P 1'
#
loop_
_entity.id
_entity.type
_entity.pdbx_description
1 polymer ?
#
loop_
_entity_poly.entity_id
_entity_poly.type
_entity_poly.pdbx_seq_one_letter_code
_entity_poly.pdbx_strand_id
1 'polypeptide(L)'
;MQKEPISLHSRDSTIRLNSRRDFLADVGKGMLISSVGSTLAFDIGLAPVFAGEEAGRLTFGKLEPLVGLMQDTQPDKLQRQLVGKIKAGTDLRTLIAAGALANARTFGGQDYVGFHTIMALAPAFEMARELPEALRPLPVLKVLYRNANRIQQFGGRKNEVLRPVVPASLGNVNVGGELLRSATRSADFDRAEQTFAALAKQPIGEAYNHLQYAVQDEVDVHRVVLSWRAWALLEFTGEEQAHTLFRQSLRYCVRHNNNEAKIRSVLPRLLDEHRLLDRQLGKRKGGNGWISELSQTVFAGTREQAAGAVAAALAEGYDPEDVGEAMSLAANQLLLRDPGRDTATISNGKKLVGSVHGDSVGVHASDAINAWRNIARVSNHRNTVASLIVGAYHTAGQAGRSTAKPYPRSEHIEKIHDKDPKALLKNADGAIREKDQFQACAIIQRYGELGHDARPVFDLLLRYATSEFGALHAEKYYRTVSEEFVKTRPAFRWRQLVGLARVTASEYGNPAAGYQDAR
;
A
#
# COMPACT_ATOMS: atom_id res chain seq x y z
N MET A 1 40.41 4.77 -47.99
CA MET A 1 39.34 5.49 -47.27
C MET A 1 38.52 4.46 -46.50
N GLN A 2 38.90 4.27 -45.26
CA GLN A 2 38.23 3.38 -44.31
C GLN A 2 37.06 4.13 -43.68
N LYS A 3 35.85 3.53 -43.71
CA LYS A 3 34.68 4.02 -42.95
C LYS A 3 34.66 3.31 -41.62
N GLU A 4 34.80 4.06 -40.53
CA GLU A 4 34.55 3.59 -39.17
C GLU A 4 33.06 3.33 -38.91
N PRO A 5 32.71 2.33 -38.08
CA PRO A 5 31.33 2.07 -37.71
C PRO A 5 30.90 2.97 -36.53
N ILE A 6 29.76 3.60 -36.69
CA ILE A 6 29.10 4.40 -35.66
C ILE A 6 28.61 3.46 -34.54
N SER A 7 29.19 3.63 -33.34
CA SER A 7 28.78 2.97 -32.12
C SER A 7 27.42 3.52 -31.66
N LEU A 8 26.37 2.73 -31.76
CA LEU A 8 25.07 2.97 -31.08
C LEU A 8 25.21 2.64 -29.60
N HIS A 9 25.36 3.66 -28.77
CA HIS A 9 25.19 3.52 -27.33
C HIS A 9 23.71 3.21 -27.04
N SER A 10 23.39 1.95 -26.74
CA SER A 10 22.16 1.55 -26.10
C SER A 10 22.13 2.18 -24.70
N ARG A 11 21.23 3.15 -24.49
CA ARG A 11 20.87 3.59 -23.15
C ARG A 11 20.07 2.48 -22.50
N ASP A 12 20.75 1.69 -21.72
CA ASP A 12 20.18 0.69 -20.80
C ASP A 12 19.43 1.46 -19.70
N SER A 13 18.13 1.70 -19.92
CA SER A 13 17.22 2.24 -18.90
C SER A 13 16.73 1.11 -18.01
N THR A 14 17.67 0.45 -17.31
CA THR A 14 17.34 -0.42 -16.20
C THR A 14 16.64 0.41 -15.13
N ILE A 15 15.40 0.11 -14.87
CA ILE A 15 14.67 0.58 -13.67
C ILE A 15 15.50 0.13 -12.46
N ARG A 16 16.32 1.01 -11.93
CA ARG A 16 16.98 0.81 -10.63
C ARG A 16 15.90 0.91 -9.58
N LEU A 17 15.23 -0.20 -9.32
CA LEU A 17 14.45 -0.37 -8.11
C LEU A 17 15.47 -0.54 -6.99
N ASN A 18 15.46 0.41 -6.06
CA ASN A 18 16.37 0.42 -4.93
C ASN A 18 16.40 -0.95 -4.29
N SER A 19 17.59 -1.55 -4.26
CA SER A 19 17.81 -2.77 -3.51
C SER A 19 17.61 -2.48 -2.01
N ARG A 20 17.39 -3.51 -1.19
CA ARG A 20 17.35 -3.38 0.28
C ARG A 20 18.57 -2.58 0.81
N ARG A 21 19.69 -2.69 0.12
CA ARG A 21 20.94 -1.99 0.46
C ARG A 21 20.87 -0.53 0.07
N ASP A 22 20.27 -0.19 -1.08
CA ASP A 22 20.09 1.19 -1.53
C ASP A 22 19.02 1.91 -0.69
N PHE A 23 17.92 1.23 -0.36
CA PHE A 23 16.91 1.74 0.56
C PHE A 23 17.47 1.98 1.96
N LEU A 24 18.23 1.02 2.51
CA LEU A 24 18.88 1.17 3.82
C LEU A 24 20.04 2.17 3.77
N ALA A 25 20.73 2.32 2.63
CA ALA A 25 21.77 3.33 2.46
C ALA A 25 21.18 4.74 2.34
N ASP A 26 20.02 4.89 1.68
CA ASP A 26 19.35 6.18 1.58
C ASP A 26 18.65 6.55 2.90
N VAL A 27 18.07 5.59 3.61
CA VAL A 27 17.59 5.75 4.99
C VAL A 27 18.76 6.02 5.94
N GLY A 28 19.89 5.31 5.79
CA GLY A 28 21.10 5.52 6.59
C GLY A 28 21.78 6.87 6.32
N LYS A 29 21.76 7.38 5.10
CA LYS A 29 22.25 8.75 4.77
C LYS A 29 21.31 9.82 5.35
N GLY A 30 20.01 9.60 5.29
CA GLY A 30 19.03 10.45 5.97
C GLY A 30 19.21 10.44 7.48
N MET A 31 19.47 9.29 8.09
CA MET A 31 19.78 9.14 9.52
C MET A 31 21.10 9.80 9.94
N LEU A 32 22.16 9.73 9.11
CA LEU A 32 23.44 10.41 9.39
C LEU A 32 23.29 11.92 9.37
N ILE A 33 22.49 12.46 8.46
CA ILE A 33 22.24 13.91 8.38
C ILE A 33 21.33 14.35 9.53
N SER A 34 20.35 13.54 9.92
CA SER A 34 19.45 13.85 11.04
C SER A 34 20.10 13.63 12.41
N SER A 35 21.01 12.64 12.55
CA SER A 35 21.72 12.40 13.82
C SER A 35 22.73 13.51 14.15
N VAL A 36 23.38 14.09 13.15
CA VAL A 36 24.28 15.24 13.36
C VAL A 36 23.48 16.50 13.69
N GLY A 37 22.27 16.66 13.10
CA GLY A 37 21.37 17.77 13.43
C GLY A 37 20.72 17.64 14.80
N SER A 38 20.35 16.43 15.22
CA SER A 38 19.69 16.20 16.50
C SER A 38 20.63 16.29 17.70
N THR A 39 21.88 15.85 17.61
CA THR A 39 22.88 16.04 18.66
C THR A 39 23.21 17.51 18.88
N LEU A 40 23.31 18.32 17.84
CA LEU A 40 23.49 19.77 17.97
C LEU A 40 22.26 20.47 18.57
N ALA A 41 21.05 19.98 18.30
CA ALA A 41 19.80 20.53 18.85
C ALA A 41 19.65 20.24 20.36
N PHE A 42 20.14 19.09 20.83
CA PHE A 42 20.17 18.75 22.26
C PHE A 42 21.14 19.64 23.06
N ASP A 43 22.31 19.95 22.50
CA ASP A 43 23.33 20.77 23.16
C ASP A 43 22.96 22.26 23.29
N ILE A 44 22.03 22.75 22.47
CA ILE A 44 21.54 24.14 22.52
C ILE A 44 20.14 24.26 23.14
N GLY A 45 19.63 23.23 23.80
CA GLY A 45 18.37 23.27 24.55
C GLY A 45 17.11 23.39 23.68
N LEU A 46 17.21 23.14 22.37
CA LEU A 46 16.06 23.01 21.49
C LEU A 46 15.54 21.57 21.61
N ALA A 47 14.53 21.38 22.45
CA ALA A 47 13.75 20.15 22.45
C ALA A 47 13.24 19.86 21.02
N PRO A 48 13.11 18.58 20.57
CA PRO A 48 12.48 18.28 19.30
C PRO A 48 11.12 18.95 19.27
N VAL A 49 10.92 19.86 18.32
CA VAL A 49 9.66 20.57 18.14
C VAL A 49 8.67 19.53 17.62
N PHE A 50 7.96 18.89 18.55
CA PHE A 50 6.70 18.25 18.22
C PHE A 50 5.84 19.30 17.55
N ALA A 51 5.08 18.92 16.49
CA ALA A 51 4.21 19.82 15.75
C ALA A 51 3.67 20.95 16.66
N GLY A 52 4.07 22.19 16.40
CA GLY A 52 3.89 23.31 17.34
C GLY A 52 2.43 23.41 17.79
N GLU A 53 2.21 23.59 19.07
CA GLU A 53 0.89 23.73 19.67
C GLU A 53 0.47 25.20 19.61
N GLU A 54 -0.45 25.55 18.72
CA GLU A 54 -1.27 26.74 18.85
C GLU A 54 -2.60 26.36 19.50
N ALA A 55 -2.81 26.81 20.76
CA ALA A 55 -4.10 26.75 21.45
C ALA A 55 -4.94 25.48 21.22
N GLY A 56 -4.36 24.28 21.45
CA GLY A 56 -5.08 23.00 21.34
C GLY A 56 -5.23 22.46 19.92
N ARG A 57 -4.45 22.93 18.95
CA ARG A 57 -4.44 22.48 17.56
C ARG A 57 -3.06 21.97 17.16
N LEU A 58 -3.03 20.91 16.32
CA LEU A 58 -1.80 20.46 15.66
C LEU A 58 -1.39 21.47 14.57
N THR A 59 -0.10 21.84 14.53
CA THR A 59 0.49 22.67 13.48
C THR A 59 1.69 21.96 12.85
N PHE A 60 2.01 22.26 11.60
CA PHE A 60 2.97 21.52 10.79
C PHE A 60 4.09 22.42 10.23
N GLY A 61 4.51 23.43 11.02
CA GLY A 61 5.64 24.28 10.69
C GLY A 61 5.54 24.90 9.29
N LYS A 62 6.56 24.70 8.45
CA LYS A 62 6.60 25.25 7.08
C LYS A 62 5.49 24.72 6.16
N LEU A 63 4.91 23.57 6.48
CA LEU A 63 3.82 22.98 5.68
C LEU A 63 2.45 23.56 6.08
N GLU A 64 2.32 24.20 7.24
CA GLU A 64 1.01 24.66 7.74
C GLU A 64 0.22 25.55 6.76
N PRO A 65 0.84 26.52 6.03
CA PRO A 65 0.10 27.32 5.07
C PRO A 65 -0.52 26.48 3.93
N LEU A 66 0.20 25.42 3.49
CA LEU A 66 -0.27 24.54 2.43
C LEU A 66 -1.31 23.52 2.96
N VAL A 67 -1.11 23.01 4.16
CA VAL A 67 -2.08 22.18 4.87
C VAL A 67 -3.40 22.94 5.07
N GLY A 68 -3.31 24.17 5.55
CA GLY A 68 -4.47 25.06 5.70
C GLY A 68 -5.18 25.32 4.37
N LEU A 69 -4.43 25.60 3.31
CA LEU A 69 -4.97 25.77 1.97
C LEU A 69 -5.81 24.56 1.52
N MET A 70 -5.28 23.34 1.73
CA MET A 70 -5.98 22.10 1.34
C MET A 70 -7.24 21.82 2.19
N GLN A 71 -7.30 22.32 3.42
CA GLN A 71 -8.46 22.16 4.29
C GLN A 71 -9.54 23.23 4.07
N ASP A 72 -9.17 24.43 3.63
CA ASP A 72 -10.08 25.58 3.56
C ASP A 72 -10.63 25.83 2.14
N THR A 73 -10.00 25.22 1.11
CA THR A 73 -10.32 25.55 -0.29
C THR A 73 -11.20 24.49 -0.93
N GLN A 74 -12.25 24.93 -1.63
CA GLN A 74 -13.11 24.05 -2.43
C GLN A 74 -12.30 23.32 -3.53
N PRO A 75 -12.60 22.04 -3.83
CA PRO A 75 -11.76 21.18 -4.68
C PRO A 75 -11.37 21.79 -6.03
N ASP A 76 -12.34 22.35 -6.78
CA ASP A 76 -12.08 22.93 -8.10
C ASP A 76 -11.18 24.18 -8.05
N LYS A 77 -11.33 25.00 -7.00
CA LYS A 77 -10.44 26.15 -6.77
C LYS A 77 -9.07 25.70 -6.33
N LEU A 78 -9.01 24.69 -5.43
CA LEU A 78 -7.74 24.14 -4.96
C LEU A 78 -6.93 23.55 -6.11
N GLN A 79 -7.55 22.77 -7.00
CA GLN A 79 -6.88 22.18 -8.15
C GLN A 79 -6.12 23.22 -8.98
N ARG A 80 -6.79 24.34 -9.34
CA ARG A 80 -6.15 25.45 -10.08
C ARG A 80 -5.01 26.08 -9.31
N GLN A 81 -5.14 26.26 -7.98
CA GLN A 81 -4.09 26.80 -7.15
C GLN A 81 -2.89 25.86 -7.04
N LEU A 82 -3.13 24.55 -6.93
CA LEU A 82 -2.04 23.54 -6.90
C LEU A 82 -1.28 23.50 -8.24
N VAL A 83 -1.99 23.57 -9.37
CA VAL A 83 -1.35 23.69 -10.69
C VAL A 83 -0.50 24.97 -10.77
N GLY A 84 -1.02 26.10 -10.28
CA GLY A 84 -0.24 27.34 -10.19
C GLY A 84 1.01 27.22 -9.32
N LYS A 85 0.90 26.54 -8.18
CA LYS A 85 2.05 26.28 -7.28
C LYS A 85 3.09 25.36 -7.92
N ILE A 86 2.67 24.32 -8.64
CA ILE A 86 3.60 23.45 -9.39
C ILE A 86 4.35 24.26 -10.45
N LYS A 87 3.65 25.09 -11.22
CA LYS A 87 4.26 25.99 -12.21
C LYS A 87 5.23 27.01 -11.57
N ALA A 88 4.99 27.39 -10.32
CA ALA A 88 5.87 28.28 -9.54
C ALA A 88 7.02 27.52 -8.81
N GLY A 89 7.18 26.21 -9.06
CA GLY A 89 8.30 25.40 -8.56
C GLY A 89 8.02 24.61 -7.28
N THR A 90 6.77 24.56 -6.79
CA THR A 90 6.44 23.65 -5.69
C THR A 90 6.50 22.20 -6.17
N ASP A 91 7.31 21.37 -5.53
CA ASP A 91 7.48 19.97 -5.90
C ASP A 91 6.30 19.09 -5.45
N LEU A 92 6.14 17.93 -6.11
CA LEU A 92 5.05 17.01 -5.82
C LEU A 92 5.20 16.34 -4.43
N ARG A 93 6.42 16.19 -3.91
CA ARG A 93 6.66 15.64 -2.56
C ARG A 93 6.06 16.54 -1.49
N THR A 94 6.28 17.85 -1.61
CA THR A 94 5.69 18.88 -0.72
C THR A 94 4.16 18.83 -0.75
N LEU A 95 3.55 18.65 -1.93
CA LEU A 95 2.09 18.53 -2.06
C LEU A 95 1.56 17.25 -1.40
N ILE A 96 2.25 16.11 -1.57
CA ILE A 96 1.92 14.84 -0.90
C ILE A 96 2.01 14.99 0.61
N ALA A 97 3.10 15.59 1.13
CA ALA A 97 3.28 15.83 2.56
C ALA A 97 2.14 16.66 3.15
N ALA A 98 1.83 17.79 2.54
CA ALA A 98 0.74 18.65 2.98
C ALA A 98 -0.63 17.97 2.91
N GLY A 99 -0.89 17.20 1.83
CA GLY A 99 -2.12 16.42 1.67
C GLY A 99 -2.29 15.33 2.72
N ALA A 100 -1.21 14.64 3.09
CA ALA A 100 -1.20 13.64 4.14
C ALA A 100 -1.50 14.26 5.53
N LEU A 101 -0.88 15.38 5.84
CA LEU A 101 -1.08 16.06 7.13
C LEU A 101 -2.46 16.73 7.23
N ALA A 102 -2.97 17.30 6.14
CA ALA A 102 -4.34 17.82 6.08
C ALA A 102 -5.37 16.71 6.31
N ASN A 103 -5.17 15.54 5.69
CA ASN A 103 -6.00 14.35 5.88
C ASN A 103 -5.93 13.84 7.32
N ALA A 104 -4.70 13.68 7.84
CA ALA A 104 -4.46 13.19 9.19
C ALA A 104 -5.18 14.05 10.23
N ARG A 105 -4.97 15.35 10.18
CA ARG A 105 -5.57 16.31 11.11
C ARG A 105 -7.09 16.31 11.02
N THR A 106 -7.64 16.22 9.80
CA THR A 106 -9.09 16.25 9.59
C THR A 106 -9.76 14.95 10.04
N PHE A 107 -9.26 13.79 9.64
CA PHE A 107 -10.00 12.53 9.79
C PHE A 107 -9.47 11.61 10.89
N GLY A 108 -8.21 11.72 11.26
CA GLY A 108 -7.60 10.86 12.28
C GLY A 108 -7.81 9.36 12.03
N GLY A 109 -7.84 8.91 10.78
CA GLY A 109 -8.03 7.50 10.41
C GLY A 109 -9.47 6.98 10.58
N GLN A 110 -10.46 7.84 10.78
CA GLN A 110 -11.84 7.42 11.11
C GLN A 110 -12.85 7.53 9.96
N ASP A 111 -12.56 8.31 8.93
CA ASP A 111 -13.46 8.48 7.79
C ASP A 111 -13.12 7.52 6.65
N TYR A 112 -14.11 6.79 6.14
CA TYR A 112 -13.93 5.77 5.11
C TYR A 112 -13.26 6.32 3.84
N VAL A 113 -13.73 7.44 3.31
CA VAL A 113 -13.09 8.06 2.13
C VAL A 113 -11.76 8.71 2.51
N GLY A 114 -11.68 9.30 3.71
CA GLY A 114 -10.46 9.91 4.24
C GLY A 114 -9.30 8.94 4.32
N PHE A 115 -9.47 7.74 4.92
CA PHE A 115 -8.35 6.81 4.97
C PHE A 115 -8.04 6.16 3.60
N HIS A 116 -8.99 6.06 2.66
CA HIS A 116 -8.68 5.66 1.29
C HIS A 116 -7.82 6.69 0.56
N THR A 117 -8.07 8.00 0.78
CA THR A 117 -7.27 9.05 0.15
C THR A 117 -5.84 9.09 0.67
N ILE A 118 -5.63 8.98 1.98
CA ILE A 118 -4.26 8.99 2.52
C ILE A 118 -3.47 7.76 2.07
N MET A 119 -4.12 6.58 2.00
CA MET A 119 -3.48 5.36 1.51
C MET A 119 -3.06 5.43 0.03
N ALA A 120 -3.67 6.31 -0.77
CA ALA A 120 -3.38 6.49 -2.19
C ALA A 120 -2.29 7.54 -2.47
N LEU A 121 -1.92 8.40 -1.51
CA LEU A 121 -1.00 9.52 -1.74
C LEU A 121 0.42 9.06 -2.15
N ALA A 122 1.06 8.19 -1.37
CA ALA A 122 2.38 7.67 -1.73
C ALA A 122 2.34 6.85 -3.05
N PRO A 123 1.37 5.96 -3.29
CA PRO A 123 1.17 5.34 -4.60
C PRO A 123 1.07 6.32 -5.76
N ALA A 124 0.31 7.40 -5.62
CA ALA A 124 0.16 8.41 -6.67
C ALA A 124 1.48 9.11 -7.01
N PHE A 125 2.34 9.36 -6.01
CA PHE A 125 3.67 9.90 -6.24
C PHE A 125 4.56 8.93 -7.03
N GLU A 126 4.55 7.65 -6.66
CA GLU A 126 5.32 6.64 -7.39
C GLU A 126 4.84 6.50 -8.84
N MET A 127 3.52 6.53 -9.09
CA MET A 127 2.97 6.60 -10.44
C MET A 127 3.46 7.84 -11.21
N ALA A 128 3.54 9.00 -10.54
CA ALA A 128 4.05 10.23 -11.16
C ALA A 128 5.49 10.09 -11.64
N ARG A 129 6.34 9.34 -10.92
CA ARG A 129 7.74 9.10 -11.30
C ARG A 129 7.88 8.26 -12.59
N GLU A 130 6.88 7.44 -12.88
CA GLU A 130 6.86 6.57 -14.06
C GLU A 130 6.31 7.27 -15.31
N LEU A 131 5.65 8.42 -15.15
CA LEU A 131 5.03 9.18 -16.23
C LEU A 131 5.99 10.17 -16.90
N PRO A 132 5.76 10.49 -18.20
CA PRO A 132 6.42 11.63 -18.84
C PRO A 132 6.21 12.92 -18.06
N GLU A 133 7.18 13.82 -18.06
CA GLU A 133 7.22 15.04 -17.23
C GLU A 133 5.91 15.83 -17.25
N ALA A 134 5.35 16.07 -18.42
CA ALA A 134 4.10 16.82 -18.57
C ALA A 134 2.89 16.15 -17.90
N LEU A 135 2.92 14.84 -17.65
CA LEU A 135 1.83 14.07 -17.06
C LEU A 135 2.06 13.72 -15.59
N ARG A 136 3.27 13.94 -15.06
CA ARG A 136 3.64 13.60 -13.67
C ARG A 136 2.69 14.16 -12.60
N PRO A 137 2.16 15.39 -12.72
CA PRO A 137 1.24 15.92 -11.70
C PRO A 137 -0.09 15.19 -11.60
N LEU A 138 -0.56 14.54 -12.67
CA LEU A 138 -1.94 14.05 -12.79
C LEU A 138 -2.35 13.07 -11.70
N PRO A 139 -1.61 11.97 -11.39
CA PRO A 139 -2.03 11.04 -10.34
C PRO A 139 -2.05 11.71 -8.96
N VAL A 140 -1.11 12.61 -8.68
CA VAL A 140 -1.06 13.35 -7.41
C VAL A 140 -2.25 14.31 -7.27
N LEU A 141 -2.52 15.11 -8.31
CA LEU A 141 -3.64 16.04 -8.33
C LEU A 141 -5.00 15.32 -8.22
N LYS A 142 -5.16 14.15 -8.87
CA LYS A 142 -6.34 13.30 -8.74
C LYS A 142 -6.63 12.90 -7.30
N VAL A 143 -5.62 12.43 -6.56
CA VAL A 143 -5.78 12.03 -5.15
C VAL A 143 -6.02 13.25 -4.27
N LEU A 144 -5.29 14.35 -4.47
CA LEU A 144 -5.48 15.60 -3.71
C LEU A 144 -6.86 16.22 -3.94
N TYR A 145 -7.39 16.17 -5.18
CA TYR A 145 -8.76 16.59 -5.46
C TYR A 145 -9.77 15.80 -4.64
N ARG A 146 -9.64 14.46 -4.62
CA ARG A 146 -10.53 13.58 -3.87
C ARG A 146 -10.41 13.81 -2.36
N ASN A 147 -9.20 14.03 -1.87
CA ASN A 147 -8.91 14.35 -0.48
C ASN A 147 -9.59 15.66 -0.07
N ALA A 148 -9.38 16.74 -0.83
CA ALA A 148 -9.99 18.03 -0.57
C ALA A 148 -11.52 17.98 -0.62
N ASN A 149 -12.09 17.29 -1.61
CA ASN A 149 -13.53 17.11 -1.72
C ASN A 149 -14.11 16.46 -0.45
N ARG A 150 -13.45 15.40 0.06
CA ARG A 150 -13.91 14.76 1.31
C ARG A 150 -13.71 15.63 2.54
N ILE A 151 -12.60 16.36 2.62
CA ILE A 151 -12.34 17.33 3.71
C ILE A 151 -13.45 18.38 3.75
N GLN A 152 -13.84 18.95 2.60
CA GLN A 152 -14.93 19.94 2.54
C GLN A 152 -16.29 19.34 2.93
N GLN A 153 -16.60 18.12 2.46
CA GLN A 153 -17.83 17.41 2.87
C GLN A 153 -17.86 17.10 4.37
N PHE A 154 -16.71 16.92 5.00
CA PHE A 154 -16.60 16.67 6.45
C PHE A 154 -16.67 17.96 7.28
N GLY A 155 -16.64 19.12 6.66
CA GLY A 155 -16.70 20.43 7.31
C GLY A 155 -15.38 21.18 7.41
N GLY A 156 -14.35 20.70 6.72
CA GLY A 156 -13.04 21.36 6.63
C GLY A 156 -12.36 21.50 7.99
N ARG A 157 -11.68 22.62 8.18
CA ARG A 157 -10.90 22.94 9.38
C ARG A 157 -11.74 22.98 10.68
N LYS A 158 -13.04 23.18 10.60
CA LYS A 158 -13.92 23.25 11.77
C LYS A 158 -14.11 21.91 12.47
N ASN A 159 -13.96 20.81 11.73
CA ASN A 159 -14.24 19.46 12.22
C ASN A 159 -12.99 18.58 12.33
N GLU A 160 -11.82 19.18 12.62
CA GLU A 160 -10.59 18.43 12.82
C GLU A 160 -10.70 17.42 13.98
N VAL A 161 -10.26 16.18 13.72
CA VAL A 161 -10.33 15.08 14.67
C VAL A 161 -9.06 14.96 15.51
N LEU A 162 -7.87 15.08 14.89
CA LEU A 162 -6.63 14.98 15.65
C LEU A 162 -6.32 16.28 16.39
N ARG A 163 -6.07 16.12 17.70
CA ARG A 163 -5.65 17.18 18.63
C ARG A 163 -4.32 16.79 19.29
N PRO A 164 -3.58 17.73 19.89
CA PRO A 164 -2.46 17.41 20.76
C PRO A 164 -2.87 16.42 21.86
N VAL A 165 -1.95 15.52 22.21
CA VAL A 165 -2.18 14.49 23.23
C VAL A 165 -1.07 14.53 24.26
N VAL A 166 -1.44 14.56 25.54
CA VAL A 166 -0.49 14.48 26.65
C VAL A 166 -0.04 13.03 26.80
N PRO A 167 1.27 12.74 26.73
CA PRO A 167 1.78 11.39 26.88
C PRO A 167 1.49 10.80 28.28
N ALA A 168 1.12 9.51 28.33
CA ALA A 168 1.01 8.78 29.59
C ALA A 168 2.37 8.58 30.24
N SER A 169 2.39 8.44 31.58
CA SER A 169 3.55 7.91 32.30
C SER A 169 3.59 6.40 32.20
N LEU A 170 4.59 5.84 31.51
CA LEU A 170 4.79 4.39 31.37
C LEU A 170 5.89 3.94 32.34
N GLY A 171 5.57 2.98 33.20
CA GLY A 171 6.57 2.41 34.14
C GLY A 171 7.63 1.57 33.43
N ASN A 172 7.26 0.87 32.35
CA ASN A 172 8.15 0.07 31.51
C ASN A 172 7.75 0.19 30.04
N VAL A 173 8.59 0.79 29.23
CA VAL A 173 8.35 0.97 27.79
C VAL A 173 8.45 -0.33 26.99
N ASN A 174 9.18 -1.34 27.49
CA ASN A 174 9.35 -2.62 26.78
C ASN A 174 8.04 -3.40 26.64
N VAL A 175 7.07 -3.18 27.53
CA VAL A 175 5.72 -3.75 27.44
C VAL A 175 4.74 -2.85 26.69
N GLY A 176 5.22 -1.77 26.09
CA GLY A 176 4.40 -0.74 25.44
C GLY A 176 3.46 -1.27 24.35
N GLY A 177 3.90 -2.25 23.57
CA GLY A 177 3.07 -2.90 22.57
C GLY A 177 1.86 -3.63 23.17
N GLU A 178 2.06 -4.32 24.30
CA GLU A 178 0.98 -4.99 25.03
C GLU A 178 0.02 -3.99 25.69
N LEU A 179 0.54 -2.91 26.26
CA LEU A 179 -0.29 -1.82 26.80
C LEU A 179 -1.15 -1.19 25.73
N LEU A 180 -0.56 -0.95 24.55
CA LEU A 180 -1.26 -0.37 23.40
C LEU A 180 -2.35 -1.33 22.88
N ARG A 181 -2.02 -2.62 22.75
CA ARG A 181 -2.98 -3.66 22.38
C ARG A 181 -4.14 -3.76 23.38
N SER A 182 -3.84 -3.71 24.67
CA SER A 182 -4.86 -3.72 25.72
C SER A 182 -5.80 -2.53 25.64
N ALA A 183 -5.28 -1.32 25.44
CA ALA A 183 -6.08 -0.11 25.27
C ALA A 183 -6.94 -0.18 24.00
N THR A 184 -6.41 -0.73 22.91
CA THR A 184 -7.13 -0.95 21.66
C THR A 184 -8.29 -1.95 21.86
N ARG A 185 -8.06 -3.05 22.56
CA ARG A 185 -9.09 -4.07 22.85
C ARG A 185 -10.22 -3.56 23.74
N SER A 186 -9.95 -2.61 24.62
CA SER A 186 -10.95 -1.96 25.44
C SER A 186 -11.67 -0.80 24.72
N ALA A 187 -11.36 -0.53 23.46
CA ALA A 187 -11.88 0.58 22.67
C ALA A 187 -11.70 1.97 23.34
N ASP A 188 -10.66 2.10 24.15
CA ASP A 188 -10.34 3.31 24.91
C ASP A 188 -9.39 4.20 24.09
N PHE A 189 -9.97 5.20 23.41
CA PHE A 189 -9.22 6.13 22.56
C PHE A 189 -8.19 6.93 23.35
N ASP A 190 -8.56 7.48 24.48
CA ASP A 190 -7.71 8.37 25.26
C ASP A 190 -6.50 7.60 25.79
N ARG A 191 -6.73 6.44 26.39
CA ARG A 191 -5.67 5.57 26.88
C ARG A 191 -4.75 5.11 25.74
N ALA A 192 -5.29 4.73 24.59
CA ALA A 192 -4.50 4.29 23.46
C ALA A 192 -3.63 5.44 22.92
N GLU A 193 -4.19 6.63 22.73
CA GLU A 193 -3.46 7.79 22.22
C GLU A 193 -2.41 8.31 23.21
N GLN A 194 -2.72 8.39 24.50
CA GLN A 194 -1.76 8.79 25.54
C GLN A 194 -0.60 7.79 25.68
N THR A 195 -0.92 6.47 25.64
CA THR A 195 0.09 5.40 25.62
C THR A 195 1.00 5.55 24.41
N PHE A 196 0.40 5.71 23.22
CA PHE A 196 1.18 5.85 21.99
C PHE A 196 2.01 7.12 21.93
N ALA A 197 1.50 8.23 22.46
CA ALA A 197 2.26 9.48 22.57
C ALA A 197 3.51 9.32 23.45
N ALA A 198 3.46 8.48 24.49
CA ALA A 198 4.63 8.14 25.30
C ALA A 198 5.62 7.26 24.52
N LEU A 199 5.14 6.27 23.77
CA LEU A 199 5.96 5.36 22.97
C LEU A 199 6.60 6.07 21.75
N ALA A 200 5.94 7.06 21.18
CA ALA A 200 6.44 7.85 20.06
C ALA A 200 7.64 8.75 20.40
N LYS A 201 8.02 8.85 21.69
CA LYS A 201 9.28 9.48 22.10
C LYS A 201 10.50 8.59 21.86
N GLN A 202 10.31 7.32 21.57
CA GLN A 202 11.36 6.38 21.20
C GLN A 202 11.75 6.52 19.73
N PRO A 203 12.85 5.89 19.28
CA PRO A 203 13.16 5.80 17.87
C PRO A 203 11.96 5.32 17.06
N ILE A 204 11.78 5.87 15.88
CA ILE A 204 10.60 5.68 15.03
C ILE A 204 10.29 4.19 14.77
N GLY A 205 11.34 3.38 14.55
CA GLY A 205 11.20 1.94 14.35
C GLY A 205 10.59 1.24 15.55
N GLU A 206 10.96 1.65 16.77
CA GLU A 206 10.41 1.09 18.02
C GLU A 206 8.96 1.53 18.24
N ALA A 207 8.65 2.81 18.02
CA ALA A 207 7.27 3.28 18.08
C ALA A 207 6.39 2.53 17.08
N TYR A 208 6.89 2.29 15.87
CA TYR A 208 6.19 1.50 14.86
C TYR A 208 6.03 0.03 15.24
N ASN A 209 7.07 -0.57 15.84
CA ASN A 209 7.01 -1.93 16.35
C ASN A 209 5.94 -2.08 17.44
N HIS A 210 5.80 -1.12 18.34
CA HIS A 210 4.72 -1.14 19.33
C HIS A 210 3.33 -1.02 18.70
N LEU A 211 3.18 -0.19 17.66
CA LEU A 211 1.91 -0.07 16.93
C LEU A 211 1.48 -1.41 16.30
N GLN A 212 2.43 -2.23 15.83
CA GLN A 212 2.11 -3.49 15.19
C GLN A 212 1.36 -4.48 16.10
N TYR A 213 1.49 -4.38 17.40
CA TYR A 213 0.69 -5.20 18.34
C TYR A 213 -0.82 -4.95 18.18
N ALA A 214 -1.21 -3.70 17.97
CA ALA A 214 -2.61 -3.36 17.70
C ALA A 214 -3.03 -3.75 16.27
N VAL A 215 -2.14 -3.58 15.29
CA VAL A 215 -2.43 -3.90 13.87
C VAL A 215 -2.63 -5.40 13.67
N GLN A 216 -1.77 -6.23 14.28
CA GLN A 216 -1.78 -7.69 14.18
C GLN A 216 -2.90 -8.37 14.97
N ASP A 217 -3.65 -7.62 15.76
CA ASP A 217 -4.68 -8.14 16.67
C ASP A 217 -5.98 -8.50 15.97
N GLU A 218 -6.12 -8.14 14.69
CA GLU A 218 -7.28 -8.44 13.85
C GLU A 218 -6.90 -8.38 12.37
N VAL A 219 -7.71 -9.00 11.52
CA VAL A 219 -7.50 -9.03 10.06
C VAL A 219 -8.52 -8.17 9.33
N ASP A 220 -8.03 -7.06 8.82
CA ASP A 220 -8.77 -6.12 7.97
C ASP A 220 -7.78 -5.42 7.02
N VAL A 221 -8.18 -5.26 5.75
CA VAL A 221 -7.31 -4.66 4.72
C VAL A 221 -6.93 -3.23 5.06
N HIS A 222 -7.89 -2.43 5.53
CA HIS A 222 -7.64 -1.02 5.83
C HIS A 222 -6.71 -0.86 7.04
N ARG A 223 -6.85 -1.73 8.05
CA ARG A 223 -5.99 -1.77 9.23
C ARG A 223 -4.51 -1.92 8.86
N VAL A 224 -4.18 -2.89 8.03
CA VAL A 224 -2.80 -3.17 7.65
C VAL A 224 -2.27 -2.18 6.61
N VAL A 225 -3.07 -1.85 5.59
CA VAL A 225 -2.65 -0.93 4.53
C VAL A 225 -2.48 0.49 5.08
N LEU A 226 -3.35 0.96 5.97
CA LEU A 226 -3.20 2.27 6.60
C LEU A 226 -1.91 2.35 7.45
N SER A 227 -1.59 1.29 8.21
CA SER A 227 -0.35 1.21 8.97
C SER A 227 0.89 1.28 8.06
N TRP A 228 0.90 0.49 6.99
CA TRP A 228 2.00 0.52 6.03
C TRP A 228 2.14 1.87 5.32
N ARG A 229 1.03 2.45 4.85
CA ARG A 229 1.06 3.73 4.13
C ARG A 229 1.41 4.91 5.04
N ALA A 230 1.05 4.86 6.32
CA ALA A 230 1.51 5.83 7.31
C ALA A 230 3.05 5.81 7.45
N TRP A 231 3.67 4.61 7.48
CA TRP A 231 5.13 4.48 7.43
C TRP A 231 5.71 5.03 6.13
N ALA A 232 5.17 4.63 4.99
CA ALA A 232 5.67 5.07 3.68
C ALA A 232 5.58 6.59 3.48
N LEU A 233 4.62 7.26 4.11
CA LEU A 233 4.46 8.71 4.02
C LEU A 233 5.52 9.50 4.80
N LEU A 234 6.27 8.87 5.71
CA LEU A 234 7.37 9.54 6.42
C LEU A 234 8.47 10.01 5.48
N GLU A 235 8.66 9.33 4.35
CA GLU A 235 9.58 9.78 3.31
C GLU A 235 9.26 11.20 2.81
N PHE A 236 7.99 11.59 2.84
CA PHE A 236 7.51 12.89 2.35
C PHE A 236 7.37 13.93 3.45
N THR A 237 6.87 13.54 4.60
CA THR A 237 6.51 14.45 5.70
C THR A 237 7.65 14.70 6.66
N GLY A 238 8.67 13.83 6.67
CA GLY A 238 9.70 13.78 7.70
C GLY A 238 9.28 12.91 8.90
N GLU A 239 10.29 12.47 9.62
CA GLU A 239 10.12 11.59 10.79
C GLU A 239 9.45 12.30 11.98
N GLU A 240 9.59 13.60 12.07
CA GLU A 240 8.93 14.44 13.07
C GLU A 240 7.40 14.36 13.01
N GLN A 241 6.82 13.92 11.86
CA GLN A 241 5.38 13.74 11.71
C GLN A 241 4.91 12.29 11.98
N ALA A 242 5.82 11.39 12.39
CA ALA A 242 5.49 9.98 12.59
C ALA A 242 4.36 9.77 13.59
N HIS A 243 4.39 10.46 14.72
CA HIS A 243 3.32 10.38 15.71
C HIS A 243 1.95 10.72 15.09
N THR A 244 1.87 11.81 14.33
CA THR A 244 0.63 12.25 13.66
C THR A 244 0.12 11.20 12.67
N LEU A 245 1.00 10.65 11.84
CA LEU A 245 0.62 9.68 10.81
C LEU A 245 0.25 8.31 11.41
N PHE A 246 1.03 7.81 12.36
CA PHE A 246 0.78 6.52 12.99
C PHE A 246 -0.48 6.51 13.87
N ARG A 247 -0.84 7.64 14.47
CA ARG A 247 -2.11 7.77 15.22
C ARG A 247 -3.33 7.46 14.39
N GLN A 248 -3.32 7.72 13.09
CA GLN A 248 -4.44 7.33 12.22
C GLN A 248 -4.65 5.83 12.20
N SER A 249 -3.56 5.06 12.09
CA SER A 249 -3.61 3.60 12.15
C SER A 249 -4.05 3.11 13.54
N LEU A 250 -3.53 3.69 14.61
CA LEU A 250 -3.95 3.37 15.97
C LEU A 250 -5.44 3.62 16.17
N ARG A 251 -5.92 4.82 15.82
CA ARG A 251 -7.34 5.20 15.98
C ARG A 251 -8.26 4.32 15.15
N TYR A 252 -7.82 3.91 13.95
CA TYR A 252 -8.52 2.91 13.15
C TYR A 252 -8.63 1.59 13.92
N CYS A 253 -7.54 1.10 14.52
CA CYS A 253 -7.53 -0.13 15.29
C CYS A 253 -8.44 -0.07 16.53
N VAL A 254 -8.52 1.06 17.22
CA VAL A 254 -9.42 1.27 18.36
C VAL A 254 -10.88 1.24 17.93
N ARG A 255 -11.22 1.94 16.84
CA ARG A 255 -12.60 2.05 16.34
C ARG A 255 -13.14 0.73 15.79
N HIS A 256 -12.30 -0.01 15.07
CA HIS A 256 -12.68 -1.25 14.40
C HIS A 256 -12.16 -2.46 15.19
N ASN A 257 -12.42 -2.46 16.48
CA ASN A 257 -12.03 -3.54 17.38
C ASN A 257 -13.11 -4.62 17.41
N ASN A 258 -12.72 -5.87 17.08
CA ASN A 258 -13.58 -7.05 17.20
C ASN A 258 -13.10 -7.94 18.35
N ASN A 259 -13.85 -7.98 19.42
CA ASN A 259 -13.49 -8.76 20.62
C ASN A 259 -13.44 -10.27 20.38
N GLU A 260 -14.09 -10.78 19.33
CA GLU A 260 -14.16 -12.19 18.97
C GLU A 260 -13.13 -12.59 17.90
N ALA A 261 -12.17 -11.72 17.58
CA ALA A 261 -11.17 -12.00 16.55
C ALA A 261 -10.29 -13.21 16.93
N LYS A 262 -10.51 -14.34 16.26
CA LYS A 262 -9.80 -15.62 16.53
C LYS A 262 -8.28 -15.51 16.38
N ILE A 263 -7.78 -14.60 15.55
CA ILE A 263 -6.33 -14.39 15.38
C ILE A 263 -5.64 -14.07 16.71
N ARG A 264 -6.34 -13.49 17.68
CA ARG A 264 -5.83 -13.17 19.02
C ARG A 264 -5.39 -14.40 19.82
N SER A 265 -5.95 -15.57 19.54
CA SER A 265 -5.53 -16.84 20.14
C SER A 265 -4.62 -17.64 19.21
N VAL A 266 -4.84 -17.55 17.89
CA VAL A 266 -4.07 -18.31 16.89
C VAL A 266 -2.62 -17.83 16.81
N LEU A 267 -2.39 -16.51 16.76
CA LEU A 267 -1.04 -15.97 16.62
C LEU A 267 -0.12 -16.34 17.79
N PRO A 268 -0.45 -16.08 19.07
CA PRO A 268 0.41 -16.45 20.19
C PRO A 268 0.69 -17.96 20.22
N ARG A 269 -0.34 -18.78 20.04
CA ARG A 269 -0.20 -20.24 20.01
C ARG A 269 0.82 -20.69 18.96
N LEU A 270 0.75 -20.18 17.72
CA LEU A 270 1.69 -20.54 16.66
C LEU A 270 3.12 -20.04 16.94
N LEU A 271 3.28 -18.85 17.53
CA LEU A 271 4.58 -18.35 17.94
C LEU A 271 5.25 -19.28 18.96
N ASP A 272 4.47 -19.78 19.93
CA ASP A 272 4.95 -20.66 21.00
C ASP A 272 5.18 -22.10 20.50
N GLU A 273 4.21 -22.72 19.80
CA GLU A 273 4.30 -24.09 19.27
C GLU A 273 5.54 -24.27 18.38
N HIS A 274 5.84 -23.29 17.55
CA HIS A 274 6.98 -23.32 16.63
C HIS A 274 8.25 -22.66 17.22
N ARG A 275 8.21 -22.14 18.42
CA ARG A 275 9.32 -21.42 19.12
C ARG A 275 9.93 -20.35 18.20
N LEU A 276 9.08 -19.58 17.54
CA LEU A 276 9.54 -18.66 16.49
C LEU A 276 10.29 -17.45 17.04
N LEU A 277 10.05 -17.06 18.29
CA LEU A 277 10.75 -15.95 18.95
C LEU A 277 12.13 -16.33 19.46
N ASP A 278 12.40 -17.61 19.68
CA ASP A 278 13.70 -18.15 20.13
C ASP A 278 14.68 -18.41 18.97
N ARG A 279 14.22 -18.23 17.72
CA ARG A 279 14.97 -18.55 16.52
C ARG A 279 15.36 -17.27 15.78
N GLN A 280 16.42 -17.34 15.00
CA GLN A 280 16.72 -16.30 14.00
C GLN A 280 15.90 -16.52 12.73
N LEU A 281 15.65 -15.44 11.97
CA LEU A 281 15.03 -15.56 10.66
C LEU A 281 15.89 -16.41 9.72
N GLY A 282 15.25 -17.36 9.08
CA GLY A 282 15.89 -18.26 8.15
C GLY A 282 16.29 -17.57 6.83
N LYS A 283 17.17 -18.26 6.08
CA LYS A 283 17.65 -17.82 4.76
C LYS A 283 17.51 -18.91 3.71
N ARG A 284 16.87 -20.04 4.06
CA ARG A 284 16.62 -21.15 3.14
C ARG A 284 15.73 -20.68 1.99
N LYS A 285 16.15 -20.89 0.76
CA LYS A 285 15.37 -20.53 -0.42
C LYS A 285 14.43 -21.65 -0.84
N GLY A 286 13.18 -21.30 -1.06
CA GLY A 286 12.19 -22.20 -1.66
C GLY A 286 12.35 -22.28 -3.18
N GLY A 287 12.28 -23.47 -3.74
CA GLY A 287 12.16 -23.66 -5.20
C GLY A 287 10.76 -23.26 -5.71
N ASN A 288 10.60 -23.20 -7.06
CA ASN A 288 9.31 -22.86 -7.68
C ASN A 288 8.17 -23.80 -7.23
N GLY A 289 8.45 -25.10 -7.08
CA GLY A 289 7.48 -26.08 -6.59
C GLY A 289 7.02 -25.76 -5.17
N TRP A 290 7.96 -25.50 -4.26
CA TRP A 290 7.65 -25.15 -2.87
C TRP A 290 6.82 -23.85 -2.75
N ILE A 291 7.19 -22.82 -3.52
CA ILE A 291 6.42 -21.55 -3.59
C ILE A 291 4.98 -21.83 -4.05
N SER A 292 4.82 -22.64 -5.10
CA SER A 292 3.49 -22.99 -5.62
C SER A 292 2.66 -23.78 -4.61
N GLU A 293 3.27 -24.70 -3.89
CA GLU A 293 2.62 -25.54 -2.88
C GLU A 293 2.16 -24.71 -1.67
N LEU A 294 3.05 -23.87 -1.11
CA LEU A 294 2.69 -22.97 -0.02
C LEU A 294 1.62 -21.95 -0.45
N SER A 295 1.73 -21.41 -1.67
CA SER A 295 0.71 -20.52 -2.23
C SER A 295 -0.65 -21.21 -2.34
N GLN A 296 -0.67 -22.48 -2.78
CA GLN A 296 -1.91 -23.27 -2.87
C GLN A 296 -2.49 -23.57 -1.48
N THR A 297 -1.65 -23.87 -0.51
CA THR A 297 -2.07 -24.11 0.88
C THR A 297 -2.71 -22.84 1.50
N VAL A 298 -2.10 -21.67 1.27
CA VAL A 298 -2.66 -20.39 1.75
C VAL A 298 -3.96 -20.05 1.02
N PHE A 299 -4.06 -20.30 -0.29
CA PHE A 299 -5.26 -20.03 -1.08
C PHE A 299 -6.44 -20.90 -0.70
N ALA A 300 -6.22 -22.24 -0.59
CA ALA A 300 -7.30 -23.23 -0.47
C ALA A 300 -7.58 -23.68 0.97
N GLY A 301 -6.65 -23.44 1.89
CA GLY A 301 -6.77 -23.84 3.29
C GLY A 301 -7.72 -22.98 4.10
N THR A 302 -8.06 -23.45 5.29
CA THR A 302 -8.67 -22.61 6.31
C THR A 302 -7.69 -21.55 6.80
N ARG A 303 -8.19 -20.52 7.44
CA ARG A 303 -7.34 -19.45 8.02
C ARG A 303 -6.26 -20.00 8.95
N GLU A 304 -6.61 -20.98 9.78
CA GLU A 304 -5.69 -21.61 10.73
C GLU A 304 -4.66 -22.50 10.05
N GLN A 305 -5.07 -23.27 9.02
CA GLN A 305 -4.15 -24.08 8.23
C GLN A 305 -3.11 -23.22 7.49
N ALA A 306 -3.53 -22.13 6.87
CA ALA A 306 -2.64 -21.21 6.18
C ALA A 306 -1.64 -20.55 7.14
N ALA A 307 -2.12 -20.05 8.27
CA ALA A 307 -1.27 -19.47 9.31
C ALA A 307 -0.27 -20.49 9.87
N GLY A 308 -0.72 -21.73 10.14
CA GLY A 308 0.13 -22.84 10.60
C GLY A 308 1.18 -23.23 9.57
N ALA A 309 0.82 -23.30 8.28
CA ALA A 309 1.77 -23.61 7.20
C ALA A 309 2.87 -22.54 7.08
N VAL A 310 2.53 -21.26 7.22
CA VAL A 310 3.51 -20.18 7.24
C VAL A 310 4.37 -20.23 8.50
N ALA A 311 3.80 -20.49 9.67
CA ALA A 311 4.57 -20.66 10.90
C ALA A 311 5.57 -21.83 10.82
N ALA A 312 5.14 -22.98 10.26
CA ALA A 312 6.00 -24.13 10.00
C ALA A 312 7.14 -23.81 9.03
N ALA A 313 6.83 -23.14 7.90
CA ALA A 313 7.83 -22.71 6.94
C ALA A 313 8.91 -21.80 7.56
N LEU A 314 8.50 -20.84 8.38
CA LEU A 314 9.43 -19.97 9.11
C LEU A 314 10.27 -20.76 10.13
N ALA A 315 9.67 -21.74 10.83
CA ALA A 315 10.38 -22.62 11.77
C ALA A 315 11.37 -23.55 11.07
N GLU A 316 11.10 -23.98 9.84
CA GLU A 316 12.01 -24.77 8.98
C GLU A 316 13.14 -23.91 8.40
N GLY A 317 13.17 -22.62 8.69
CA GLY A 317 14.21 -21.68 8.30
C GLY A 317 14.09 -21.15 6.88
N TYR A 318 12.91 -21.22 6.25
CA TYR A 318 12.69 -20.56 4.96
C TYR A 318 12.80 -19.03 5.09
N ASP A 319 13.29 -18.42 4.02
CA ASP A 319 13.45 -16.97 3.92
C ASP A 319 12.06 -16.29 3.96
N PRO A 320 11.85 -15.29 4.85
CA PRO A 320 10.61 -14.53 4.93
C PRO A 320 10.14 -13.93 3.61
N GLU A 321 11.05 -13.59 2.70
CA GLU A 321 10.69 -13.06 1.37
C GLU A 321 10.07 -14.14 0.48
N ASP A 322 10.58 -15.37 0.52
CA ASP A 322 10.04 -16.48 -0.24
C ASP A 322 8.65 -16.90 0.32
N VAL A 323 8.50 -16.88 1.64
CA VAL A 323 7.18 -17.06 2.29
C VAL A 323 6.20 -15.97 1.84
N GLY A 324 6.63 -14.72 1.88
CA GLY A 324 5.84 -13.58 1.41
C GLY A 324 5.48 -13.65 -0.07
N GLU A 325 6.38 -14.17 -0.92
CA GLU A 325 6.09 -14.41 -2.35
C GLU A 325 4.97 -15.43 -2.53
N ALA A 326 5.02 -16.55 -1.82
CA ALA A 326 3.96 -17.56 -1.87
C ALA A 326 2.60 -16.99 -1.43
N MET A 327 2.59 -16.16 -0.39
CA MET A 327 1.37 -15.47 0.08
C MET A 327 0.84 -14.45 -0.96
N SER A 328 1.72 -13.70 -1.62
CA SER A 328 1.35 -12.79 -2.71
C SER A 328 0.69 -13.53 -3.88
N LEU A 329 1.24 -14.68 -4.24
CA LEU A 329 0.65 -15.54 -5.27
C LEU A 329 -0.70 -16.13 -4.84
N ALA A 330 -0.90 -16.43 -3.57
CA ALA A 330 -2.20 -16.87 -3.04
C ALA A 330 -3.26 -15.77 -3.17
N ALA A 331 -2.93 -14.53 -2.80
CA ALA A 331 -3.82 -13.40 -2.97
C ALA A 331 -4.13 -13.12 -4.45
N ASN A 332 -3.13 -13.23 -5.33
CA ASN A 332 -3.32 -13.12 -6.77
C ASN A 332 -4.26 -14.22 -7.33
N GLN A 333 -4.21 -15.45 -6.80
CA GLN A 333 -5.17 -16.50 -7.17
C GLN A 333 -6.61 -16.13 -6.81
N LEU A 334 -6.86 -15.47 -5.69
CA LEU A 334 -8.19 -14.98 -5.33
C LEU A 334 -8.75 -14.06 -6.42
N LEU A 335 -7.90 -13.17 -6.98
CA LEU A 335 -8.29 -12.30 -8.07
C LEU A 335 -8.49 -13.06 -9.38
N LEU A 336 -7.53 -13.90 -9.78
CA LEU A 336 -7.59 -14.60 -11.06
C LEU A 336 -8.69 -15.68 -11.11
N ARG A 337 -9.20 -16.14 -9.97
CA ARG A 337 -10.31 -17.10 -9.87
C ARG A 337 -11.64 -16.47 -9.49
N ASP A 338 -11.68 -15.14 -9.30
CA ASP A 338 -12.92 -14.42 -8.98
C ASP A 338 -13.90 -14.52 -10.17
N PRO A 339 -15.13 -15.03 -9.99
CA PRO A 339 -16.15 -15.03 -11.04
C PRO A 339 -16.66 -13.63 -11.40
N GLY A 340 -16.28 -12.63 -10.63
CA GLY A 340 -16.79 -11.27 -10.74
C GLY A 340 -18.13 -11.07 -10.02
N ARG A 341 -18.68 -9.88 -10.15
CA ARG A 341 -19.94 -9.48 -9.51
C ARG A 341 -21.13 -10.20 -10.12
N ASP A 342 -22.04 -10.63 -9.26
CA ASP A 342 -23.36 -11.11 -9.66
C ASP A 342 -24.38 -9.96 -9.66
N THR A 343 -25.61 -10.25 -10.11
CA THR A 343 -26.70 -9.27 -10.17
C THR A 343 -27.09 -8.72 -8.79
N ALA A 344 -26.91 -9.50 -7.73
CA ALA A 344 -27.26 -9.10 -6.37
C ALA A 344 -26.27 -8.07 -5.77
N THR A 345 -25.01 -8.08 -6.26
CA THR A 345 -23.96 -7.16 -5.78
C THR A 345 -23.83 -5.87 -6.61
N ILE A 346 -24.64 -5.71 -7.66
CA ILE A 346 -24.65 -4.49 -8.49
C ILE A 346 -25.49 -3.42 -7.79
N SER A 347 -24.88 -2.64 -6.92
CA SER A 347 -25.45 -1.38 -6.48
C SER A 347 -25.20 -0.31 -7.54
N ASN A 348 -26.25 0.34 -8.05
CA ASN A 348 -26.27 1.54 -8.91
C ASN A 348 -26.00 1.38 -10.43
N GLY A 349 -26.07 0.20 -11.03
CA GLY A 349 -26.08 0.03 -12.49
C GLY A 349 -24.80 0.42 -13.27
N LYS A 350 -23.74 0.85 -12.58
CA LYS A 350 -22.50 1.30 -13.23
C LYS A 350 -21.45 0.18 -13.41
N LYS A 351 -21.61 -0.93 -12.73
CA LYS A 351 -20.64 -2.03 -12.73
C LYS A 351 -21.25 -3.26 -13.40
N LEU A 352 -20.57 -3.79 -14.41
CA LEU A 352 -21.07 -4.93 -15.20
C LEU A 352 -21.05 -6.24 -14.38
N VAL A 353 -22.05 -7.11 -14.64
CA VAL A 353 -22.04 -8.49 -14.15
C VAL A 353 -20.78 -9.20 -14.65
N GLY A 354 -20.16 -10.00 -13.81
CA GLY A 354 -18.91 -10.71 -14.13
C GLY A 354 -17.65 -9.85 -14.06
N SER A 355 -17.78 -8.55 -13.76
CA SER A 355 -16.61 -7.67 -13.61
C SER A 355 -15.92 -7.83 -12.27
N VAL A 356 -14.60 -7.75 -12.25
CA VAL A 356 -13.75 -7.73 -11.06
C VAL A 356 -13.26 -6.30 -10.85
N HIS A 357 -13.73 -5.67 -9.79
CA HIS A 357 -13.42 -4.28 -9.50
C HIS A 357 -12.26 -4.11 -8.50
N GLY A 358 -11.77 -2.87 -8.38
CA GLY A 358 -10.78 -2.50 -7.39
C GLY A 358 -11.19 -2.76 -5.93
N ASP A 359 -12.47 -2.89 -5.64
CA ASP A 359 -13.01 -3.27 -4.34
C ASP A 359 -13.31 -4.79 -4.20
N SER A 360 -12.82 -5.62 -5.13
CA SER A 360 -12.94 -7.07 -5.04
C SER A 360 -12.08 -7.67 -3.93
N VAL A 361 -12.48 -8.87 -3.48
CA VAL A 361 -11.75 -9.62 -2.46
C VAL A 361 -10.28 -9.85 -2.87
N GLY A 362 -10.03 -10.19 -4.14
CA GLY A 362 -8.68 -10.45 -4.63
C GLY A 362 -7.77 -9.21 -4.67
N VAL A 363 -8.31 -8.03 -5.00
CA VAL A 363 -7.56 -6.77 -4.94
C VAL A 363 -7.25 -6.41 -3.49
N HIS A 364 -8.22 -6.48 -2.61
CA HIS A 364 -8.02 -6.21 -1.18
C HIS A 364 -7.01 -7.18 -0.55
N ALA A 365 -7.08 -8.47 -0.88
CA ALA A 365 -6.11 -9.46 -0.41
C ALA A 365 -4.69 -9.15 -0.92
N SER A 366 -4.54 -8.75 -2.18
CA SER A 366 -3.25 -8.36 -2.77
C SER A 366 -2.67 -7.12 -2.08
N ASP A 367 -3.48 -6.08 -1.85
CA ASP A 367 -3.06 -4.88 -1.12
C ASP A 367 -2.67 -5.21 0.33
N ALA A 368 -3.43 -6.07 1.00
CA ALA A 368 -3.16 -6.49 2.37
C ALA A 368 -1.83 -7.27 2.47
N ILE A 369 -1.59 -8.24 1.57
CA ILE A 369 -0.35 -9.03 1.58
C ILE A 369 0.86 -8.16 1.25
N ASN A 370 0.74 -7.25 0.29
CA ASN A 370 1.81 -6.28 0.02
C ASN A 370 2.13 -5.46 1.28
N ALA A 371 1.11 -4.99 2.00
CA ALA A 371 1.31 -4.26 3.25
C ALA A 371 1.95 -5.14 4.35
N TRP A 372 1.46 -6.36 4.58
CA TRP A 372 2.05 -7.29 5.55
C TRP A 372 3.52 -7.61 5.25
N ARG A 373 3.86 -7.86 3.99
CA ARG A 373 5.26 -8.07 3.56
C ARG A 373 6.13 -6.86 3.81
N ASN A 374 5.65 -5.67 3.51
CA ASN A 374 6.40 -4.44 3.72
C ASN A 374 6.57 -4.11 5.21
N ILE A 375 5.55 -4.32 6.05
CA ILE A 375 5.66 -4.23 7.51
C ILE A 375 6.70 -5.23 8.02
N ALA A 376 6.67 -6.48 7.58
CA ALA A 376 7.65 -7.50 7.96
C ALA A 376 9.10 -7.08 7.66
N ARG A 377 9.34 -6.35 6.56
CA ARG A 377 10.69 -5.87 6.16
C ARG A 377 11.25 -4.78 7.04
N VAL A 378 10.41 -3.92 7.60
CA VAL A 378 10.83 -2.76 8.39
C VAL A 378 10.72 -2.97 9.89
N SER A 379 10.15 -4.09 10.31
CA SER A 379 9.89 -4.42 11.71
C SER A 379 10.99 -5.26 12.35
N ASN A 380 10.97 -5.34 13.68
CA ASN A 380 11.79 -6.25 14.44
C ASN A 380 11.39 -7.73 14.20
N HIS A 381 12.20 -8.66 14.69
CA HIS A 381 12.03 -10.10 14.51
C HIS A 381 10.60 -10.59 14.83
N ARG A 382 10.09 -10.25 16.03
CA ARG A 382 8.72 -10.65 16.45
C ARG A 382 7.67 -10.20 15.43
N ASN A 383 7.72 -8.94 15.03
CA ASN A 383 6.72 -8.36 14.14
C ASN A 383 6.88 -8.85 12.69
N THR A 384 8.11 -9.17 12.25
CA THR A 384 8.34 -9.84 10.96
C THR A 384 7.58 -11.16 10.88
N VAL A 385 7.81 -12.03 11.87
CA VAL A 385 7.16 -13.35 11.95
C VAL A 385 5.64 -13.21 12.08
N ALA A 386 5.19 -12.38 13.01
CA ALA A 386 3.77 -12.16 13.27
C ALA A 386 3.03 -11.61 12.04
N SER A 387 3.62 -10.65 11.31
CA SER A 387 3.01 -10.07 10.11
C SER A 387 2.79 -11.11 9.00
N LEU A 388 3.74 -12.04 8.81
CA LEU A 388 3.59 -13.10 7.82
C LEU A 388 2.51 -14.11 8.22
N ILE A 389 2.47 -14.54 9.49
CA ILE A 389 1.45 -15.45 9.99
C ILE A 389 0.05 -14.82 9.89
N VAL A 390 -0.10 -13.57 10.35
CA VAL A 390 -1.37 -12.84 10.27
C VAL A 390 -1.77 -12.58 8.83
N GLY A 391 -0.82 -12.28 7.94
CA GLY A 391 -1.05 -12.10 6.51
C GLY A 391 -1.61 -13.35 5.84
N ALA A 392 -1.06 -14.52 6.14
CA ALA A 392 -1.59 -15.80 5.65
C ALA A 392 -3.00 -16.08 6.16
N TYR A 393 -3.23 -15.88 7.46
CA TYR A 393 -4.55 -15.97 8.07
C TYR A 393 -5.56 -15.02 7.42
N HIS A 394 -5.11 -13.80 7.08
CA HIS A 394 -5.95 -12.79 6.42
C HIS A 394 -6.37 -13.25 5.01
N THR A 395 -5.45 -13.78 4.22
CA THR A 395 -5.68 -14.19 2.82
C THR A 395 -6.56 -15.44 2.72
N ALA A 396 -6.34 -16.41 3.61
CA ALA A 396 -7.05 -17.68 3.57
C ALA A 396 -8.53 -17.56 3.96
N GLY A 397 -9.33 -18.53 3.55
CA GLY A 397 -10.76 -18.58 3.83
C GLY A 397 -11.60 -17.61 2.99
N GLN A 398 -10.99 -16.96 1.98
CA GLN A 398 -11.67 -16.05 1.06
C GLN A 398 -11.97 -16.69 -0.31
N ALA A 399 -11.58 -17.94 -0.50
CA ALA A 399 -11.71 -18.67 -1.76
C ALA A 399 -13.12 -19.23 -2.06
N GLY A 400 -14.10 -19.07 -1.17
CA GLY A 400 -15.41 -19.74 -1.23
C GLY A 400 -16.25 -19.47 -2.49
N ARG A 401 -15.98 -18.39 -3.23
CA ARG A 401 -16.63 -18.05 -4.50
C ARG A 401 -15.71 -18.23 -5.72
N SER A 402 -14.52 -18.77 -5.52
CA SER A 402 -13.53 -18.88 -6.58
C SER A 402 -13.91 -19.94 -7.62
N THR A 403 -13.61 -19.68 -8.90
CA THR A 403 -13.74 -20.65 -9.98
C THR A 403 -12.66 -21.73 -9.90
N ALA A 404 -12.95 -22.93 -10.42
CA ALA A 404 -12.02 -24.07 -10.41
C ALA A 404 -10.72 -23.77 -11.17
N LYS A 405 -10.80 -23.02 -12.28
CA LYS A 405 -9.65 -22.62 -13.10
C LYS A 405 -9.45 -21.09 -13.05
N PRO A 406 -8.20 -20.60 -13.02
CA PRO A 406 -7.92 -19.18 -13.07
C PRO A 406 -8.24 -18.58 -14.44
N TYR A 407 -8.47 -17.28 -14.49
CA TYR A 407 -8.47 -16.48 -15.72
C TYR A 407 -7.04 -15.93 -15.98
N PRO A 408 -6.67 -15.78 -17.28
CA PRO A 408 -7.38 -16.24 -18.46
C PRO A 408 -7.37 -17.76 -18.56
N ARG A 409 -8.40 -18.32 -19.17
CA ARG A 409 -8.45 -19.74 -19.49
C ARG A 409 -7.73 -20.04 -20.81
N SER A 410 -7.38 -21.32 -21.05
CA SER A 410 -6.67 -21.74 -22.25
C SER A 410 -7.37 -21.28 -23.52
N GLU A 411 -8.72 -21.41 -23.57
CA GLU A 411 -9.52 -20.97 -24.72
C GLU A 411 -9.46 -19.45 -25.02
N HIS A 412 -9.11 -18.63 -24.02
CA HIS A 412 -8.90 -17.20 -24.25
C HIS A 412 -7.50 -16.95 -24.85
N ILE A 413 -6.48 -17.68 -24.38
CA ILE A 413 -5.10 -17.51 -24.83
C ILE A 413 -4.91 -18.06 -26.26
N GLU A 414 -5.54 -19.19 -26.57
CA GLU A 414 -5.48 -19.83 -27.90
C GLU A 414 -6.00 -18.94 -29.03
N LYS A 415 -6.89 -18.01 -28.71
CA LYS A 415 -7.39 -17.00 -29.67
C LYS A 415 -6.38 -15.87 -29.98
N ILE A 416 -5.27 -15.78 -29.23
CA ILE A 416 -4.26 -14.75 -29.42
C ILE A 416 -3.20 -15.27 -30.39
N HIS A 417 -3.31 -14.92 -31.64
CA HIS A 417 -2.40 -15.34 -32.71
C HIS A 417 -1.23 -14.39 -32.95
N ASP A 418 -1.40 -13.11 -32.58
CA ASP A 418 -0.36 -12.10 -32.71
C ASP A 418 0.87 -12.45 -31.86
N LYS A 419 2.04 -12.12 -32.41
CA LYS A 419 3.34 -12.24 -31.73
C LYS A 419 4.07 -10.91 -31.64
N ASP A 420 3.66 -9.92 -32.47
CA ASP A 420 4.25 -8.59 -32.44
C ASP A 420 3.84 -7.85 -31.17
N PRO A 421 4.81 -7.34 -30.39
CA PRO A 421 4.51 -6.66 -29.12
C PRO A 421 3.64 -5.41 -29.31
N LYS A 422 3.78 -4.67 -30.43
CA LYS A 422 2.97 -3.48 -30.69
C LYS A 422 1.52 -3.83 -31.00
N ALA A 423 1.30 -4.90 -31.79
CA ALA A 423 -0.03 -5.41 -32.09
C ALA A 423 -0.72 -5.91 -30.81
N LEU A 424 -0.01 -6.69 -29.97
CA LEU A 424 -0.54 -7.17 -28.71
C LEU A 424 -0.94 -6.02 -27.77
N LEU A 425 -0.10 -4.98 -27.63
CA LEU A 425 -0.44 -3.82 -26.80
C LEU A 425 -1.64 -3.02 -27.33
N LYS A 426 -1.75 -2.87 -28.67
CA LYS A 426 -2.91 -2.25 -29.31
C LYS A 426 -4.19 -3.05 -29.05
N ASN A 427 -4.11 -4.38 -29.15
CA ASN A 427 -5.24 -5.26 -28.89
C ASN A 427 -5.62 -5.25 -27.41
N ALA A 428 -4.65 -5.18 -26.48
CA ALA A 428 -4.91 -5.02 -25.05
C ALA A 428 -5.61 -3.69 -24.74
N ASP A 429 -5.17 -2.58 -25.36
CA ASP A 429 -5.83 -1.28 -25.25
C ASP A 429 -7.29 -1.34 -25.75
N GLY A 430 -7.54 -2.03 -26.87
CA GLY A 430 -8.89 -2.29 -27.41
C GLY A 430 -9.76 -3.05 -26.42
N ALA A 431 -9.27 -4.20 -25.93
CA ALA A 431 -9.98 -5.03 -24.96
C ALA A 431 -10.32 -4.29 -23.66
N ILE A 432 -9.41 -3.43 -23.15
CA ILE A 432 -9.68 -2.57 -22.00
C ILE A 432 -10.85 -1.61 -22.31
N ARG A 433 -10.84 -0.95 -23.46
CA ARG A 433 -11.90 0.00 -23.88
C ARG A 433 -13.25 -0.66 -24.11
N GLU A 434 -13.24 -1.92 -24.54
CA GLU A 434 -14.43 -2.75 -24.69
C GLU A 434 -14.90 -3.38 -23.37
N LYS A 435 -14.15 -3.16 -22.27
CA LYS A 435 -14.38 -3.78 -20.95
C LYS A 435 -14.30 -5.30 -20.95
N ASP A 436 -13.63 -5.86 -21.96
CA ASP A 436 -13.38 -7.30 -22.03
C ASP A 436 -12.18 -7.69 -21.15
N GLN A 437 -12.48 -7.94 -19.89
CA GLN A 437 -11.48 -8.32 -18.89
C GLN A 437 -10.79 -9.65 -19.22
N PHE A 438 -11.47 -10.58 -19.90
CA PHE A 438 -10.91 -11.88 -20.22
C PHE A 438 -9.92 -11.80 -21.37
N GLN A 439 -10.27 -11.04 -22.39
CA GLN A 439 -9.38 -10.76 -23.52
C GLN A 439 -8.18 -9.93 -23.08
N ALA A 440 -8.39 -8.88 -22.27
CA ALA A 440 -7.31 -8.04 -21.76
C ALA A 440 -6.27 -8.88 -20.99
N CYS A 441 -6.71 -9.74 -20.04
CA CYS A 441 -5.78 -10.58 -19.28
C CYS A 441 -5.13 -11.67 -20.13
N ALA A 442 -5.82 -12.24 -21.12
CA ALA A 442 -5.25 -13.24 -22.03
C ALA A 442 -4.11 -12.65 -22.90
N ILE A 443 -4.32 -11.46 -23.44
CA ILE A 443 -3.30 -10.76 -24.24
C ILE A 443 -2.05 -10.48 -23.40
N ILE A 444 -2.22 -9.98 -22.16
CA ILE A 444 -1.08 -9.68 -21.28
C ILE A 444 -0.35 -10.95 -20.86
N GLN A 445 -1.05 -12.05 -20.61
CA GLN A 445 -0.40 -13.33 -20.37
C GLN A 445 0.40 -13.78 -21.60
N ARG A 446 -0.19 -13.74 -22.79
CA ARG A 446 0.49 -14.13 -24.03
C ARG A 446 1.71 -13.25 -24.31
N TYR A 447 1.61 -11.96 -24.05
CA TYR A 447 2.72 -11.01 -24.15
C TYR A 447 3.92 -11.45 -23.28
N GLY A 448 3.63 -11.83 -22.04
CA GLY A 448 4.66 -12.32 -21.11
C GLY A 448 5.25 -13.68 -21.51
N GLU A 449 4.43 -14.61 -21.98
CA GLU A 449 4.86 -15.93 -22.46
C GLU A 449 5.81 -15.85 -23.67
N LEU A 450 5.65 -14.82 -24.51
CA LEU A 450 6.52 -14.53 -25.63
C LEU A 450 7.85 -13.85 -25.21
N GLY A 451 8.03 -13.55 -23.92
CA GLY A 451 9.26 -12.98 -23.39
C GLY A 451 9.44 -11.50 -23.68
N HIS A 452 8.38 -10.78 -24.01
CA HIS A 452 8.46 -9.34 -24.25
C HIS A 452 8.71 -8.54 -22.96
N ASP A 453 9.24 -7.31 -23.11
CA ASP A 453 9.50 -6.39 -21.99
C ASP A 453 8.20 -5.98 -21.29
N ALA A 454 8.22 -5.98 -19.97
CA ALA A 454 7.05 -5.63 -19.15
C ALA A 454 6.75 -4.11 -19.14
N ARG A 455 7.76 -3.24 -19.37
CA ARG A 455 7.57 -1.79 -19.25
C ARG A 455 6.43 -1.24 -20.12
N PRO A 456 6.29 -1.60 -21.40
CA PRO A 456 5.18 -1.11 -22.22
C PRO A 456 3.78 -1.53 -21.70
N VAL A 457 3.69 -2.69 -21.03
CA VAL A 457 2.43 -3.11 -20.37
C VAL A 457 2.14 -2.23 -19.16
N PHE A 458 3.16 -1.94 -18.33
CA PHE A 458 3.00 -0.99 -17.22
C PHE A 458 2.58 0.40 -17.74
N ASP A 459 3.20 0.91 -18.80
CA ASP A 459 2.84 2.22 -19.40
C ASP A 459 1.39 2.27 -19.87
N LEU A 460 0.91 1.18 -20.48
CA LEU A 460 -0.48 1.05 -20.89
C LEU A 460 -1.43 1.11 -19.68
N LEU A 461 -1.18 0.29 -18.66
CA LEU A 461 -2.06 0.17 -17.49
C LEU A 461 -1.98 1.40 -16.59
N LEU A 462 -0.81 2.04 -16.47
CA LEU A 462 -0.59 3.28 -15.73
C LEU A 462 -1.44 4.43 -16.27
N ARG A 463 -1.59 4.52 -17.59
CA ARG A 463 -2.44 5.53 -18.23
C ARG A 463 -3.88 5.43 -17.72
N TYR A 464 -4.43 4.22 -17.63
CA TYR A 464 -5.78 4.00 -17.12
C TYR A 464 -5.87 4.17 -15.59
N ALA A 465 -4.90 3.69 -14.84
CA ALA A 465 -4.85 3.93 -13.40
C ALA A 465 -4.83 5.42 -13.07
N THR A 466 -4.27 6.25 -13.94
CA THR A 466 -4.23 7.71 -13.79
C THR A 466 -5.56 8.37 -14.20
N SER A 467 -6.16 7.97 -15.33
CA SER A 467 -7.34 8.65 -15.90
C SER A 467 -8.67 8.19 -15.30
N GLU A 468 -8.76 6.95 -14.82
CA GLU A 468 -10.01 6.39 -14.31
C GLU A 468 -10.17 6.63 -12.80
N PHE A 469 -11.42 6.70 -12.34
CA PHE A 469 -11.74 7.00 -10.95
C PHE A 469 -11.28 5.90 -9.98
N GLY A 470 -11.54 4.62 -10.29
CA GLY A 470 -11.13 3.43 -9.53
C GLY A 470 -11.37 3.48 -8.02
N ALA A 471 -12.15 4.44 -7.51
CA ALA A 471 -12.40 4.72 -6.08
C ALA A 471 -11.11 4.74 -5.21
N LEU A 472 -9.99 5.21 -5.78
CA LEU A 472 -8.63 5.21 -5.20
C LEU A 472 -8.01 3.81 -5.02
N HIS A 473 -8.65 2.75 -5.51
CA HIS A 473 -8.02 1.44 -5.59
C HIS A 473 -7.06 1.34 -6.79
N ALA A 474 -7.29 2.13 -7.85
CA ALA A 474 -6.42 2.12 -9.03
C ALA A 474 -4.97 2.47 -8.66
N GLU A 475 -4.73 3.52 -7.88
CA GLU A 475 -3.41 3.93 -7.42
C GLU A 475 -2.79 2.86 -6.51
N LYS A 476 -3.55 2.41 -5.51
CA LYS A 476 -3.07 1.42 -4.54
C LYS A 476 -2.71 0.11 -5.22
N TYR A 477 -3.61 -0.41 -6.05
CA TYR A 477 -3.41 -1.69 -6.70
C TYR A 477 -2.33 -1.65 -7.79
N TYR A 478 -2.25 -0.56 -8.58
CA TYR A 478 -1.12 -0.35 -9.50
C TYR A 478 0.21 -0.42 -8.77
N ARG A 479 0.34 0.28 -7.64
CA ARG A 479 1.54 0.26 -6.81
C ARG A 479 1.82 -1.13 -6.24
N THR A 480 0.81 -1.81 -5.71
CA THR A 480 0.91 -3.19 -5.24
C THR A 480 1.46 -4.10 -6.32
N VAL A 481 0.89 -4.06 -7.53
CA VAL A 481 1.34 -4.88 -8.66
C VAL A 481 2.77 -4.54 -9.09
N SER A 482 3.13 -3.26 -9.16
CA SER A 482 4.48 -2.86 -9.54
C SER A 482 5.54 -3.36 -8.54
N GLU A 483 5.26 -3.29 -7.24
CA GLU A 483 6.13 -3.83 -6.20
C GLU A 483 6.21 -5.36 -6.23
N GLU A 484 5.06 -6.03 -6.34
CA GLU A 484 5.01 -7.49 -6.35
C GLU A 484 5.62 -8.09 -7.62
N PHE A 485 5.44 -7.46 -8.78
CA PHE A 485 6.06 -7.92 -10.03
C PHE A 485 7.58 -8.02 -9.93
N VAL A 486 8.20 -7.03 -9.30
CA VAL A 486 9.67 -7.00 -9.11
C VAL A 486 10.13 -8.02 -8.08
N LYS A 487 9.35 -8.21 -7.02
CA LYS A 487 9.67 -9.08 -5.89
C LYS A 487 9.27 -10.54 -6.11
N THR A 488 8.51 -10.81 -7.16
CA THR A 488 8.11 -12.16 -7.57
C THR A 488 9.12 -12.70 -8.59
N ARG A 489 9.52 -13.95 -8.44
CA ARG A 489 10.46 -14.60 -9.36
C ARG A 489 9.91 -14.66 -10.79
N PRO A 490 10.79 -14.73 -11.82
CA PRO A 490 10.40 -14.69 -13.23
C PRO A 490 9.30 -15.71 -13.62
N ALA A 491 9.29 -16.90 -13.00
CA ALA A 491 8.33 -17.94 -13.29
C ALA A 491 6.87 -17.55 -12.98
N PHE A 492 6.65 -16.56 -12.11
CA PHE A 492 5.30 -16.23 -11.62
C PHE A 492 4.91 -14.77 -11.78
N ARG A 493 5.86 -13.85 -11.95
CA ARG A 493 5.61 -12.40 -11.86
C ARG A 493 4.56 -11.87 -12.84
N TRP A 494 4.42 -12.48 -14.03
CA TRP A 494 3.44 -12.05 -15.02
C TRP A 494 2.00 -12.18 -14.55
N ARG A 495 1.71 -13.09 -13.60
CA ARG A 495 0.38 -13.20 -12.98
C ARG A 495 -0.08 -11.90 -12.32
N GLN A 496 0.84 -11.07 -11.83
CA GLN A 496 0.55 -9.77 -11.23
C GLN A 496 -0.01 -8.80 -12.29
N LEU A 497 0.65 -8.69 -13.44
CA LEU A 497 0.18 -7.85 -14.56
C LEU A 497 -1.12 -8.36 -15.19
N VAL A 498 -1.29 -9.68 -15.28
CA VAL A 498 -2.54 -10.29 -15.74
C VAL A 498 -3.70 -9.87 -14.84
N GLY A 499 -3.52 -9.92 -13.53
CA GLY A 499 -4.51 -9.45 -12.56
C GLY A 499 -4.82 -7.96 -12.72
N LEU A 500 -3.79 -7.13 -12.88
CA LEU A 500 -3.97 -5.69 -13.07
C LEU A 500 -4.73 -5.37 -14.36
N ALA A 501 -4.41 -6.04 -15.47
CA ALA A 501 -5.12 -5.86 -16.74
C ALA A 501 -6.62 -6.21 -16.63
N ARG A 502 -6.93 -7.29 -15.90
CA ARG A 502 -8.30 -7.70 -15.62
C ARG A 502 -9.09 -6.61 -14.88
N VAL A 503 -8.52 -6.07 -13.80
CA VAL A 503 -9.14 -5.00 -13.01
C VAL A 503 -9.26 -3.73 -13.83
N THR A 504 -8.23 -3.35 -14.58
CA THR A 504 -8.22 -2.15 -15.42
C THR A 504 -9.35 -2.18 -16.46
N ALA A 505 -9.55 -3.31 -17.15
CA ALA A 505 -10.65 -3.46 -18.09
C ALA A 505 -12.02 -3.35 -17.41
N SER A 506 -12.16 -3.87 -16.20
CA SER A 506 -13.41 -3.81 -15.43
C SER A 506 -13.75 -2.41 -14.92
N GLU A 507 -12.76 -1.55 -14.70
CA GLU A 507 -12.94 -0.18 -14.16
C GLU A 507 -13.01 0.90 -15.25
N TYR A 508 -12.68 0.57 -16.48
CA TYR A 508 -12.67 1.53 -17.59
C TYR A 508 -14.03 2.20 -17.83
N GLY A 509 -14.00 3.47 -18.22
CA GLY A 509 -15.17 4.28 -18.55
C GLY A 509 -15.78 5.03 -17.36
N ASN A 510 -15.01 5.18 -16.28
CA ASN A 510 -15.35 6.01 -15.13
C ASN A 510 -14.25 7.07 -14.93
N PRO A 511 -14.21 8.15 -15.71
CA PRO A 511 -13.16 9.14 -15.64
C PRO A 511 -13.07 9.79 -14.25
N ALA A 512 -11.85 10.02 -13.80
CA ALA A 512 -11.59 10.65 -12.53
C ALA A 512 -12.03 12.13 -12.54
N ALA A 513 -12.75 12.53 -11.49
CA ALA A 513 -13.13 13.93 -11.31
C ALA A 513 -11.86 14.82 -11.20
N GLY A 514 -11.89 15.99 -11.81
CA GLY A 514 -10.77 16.92 -11.83
C GLY A 514 -9.61 16.54 -12.77
N TYR A 515 -9.63 15.35 -13.39
CA TYR A 515 -8.57 14.91 -14.30
C TYR A 515 -8.45 15.82 -15.54
N GLN A 516 -9.57 16.22 -16.15
CA GLN A 516 -9.57 17.09 -17.33
C GLN A 516 -9.08 18.51 -16.99
N ASP A 517 -9.42 19.01 -15.80
CA ASP A 517 -8.99 20.35 -15.36
C ASP A 517 -7.50 20.40 -14.98
N ALA A 518 -6.92 19.25 -14.66
CA ALA A 518 -5.50 19.11 -14.33
C ALA A 518 -4.61 18.93 -15.57
N ARG A 519 -5.17 18.46 -16.68
CA ARG A 519 -4.47 18.20 -17.94
C ARG A 519 -4.32 19.48 -18.78
#